data_2ca14ca5836b57e84d56d25e2191bd2f
#
_entry.id   2ca14ca5836b57e84d56d25e2191bd2f
#
_cell.length_a   1.000
_cell.length_b   1.000
_cell.length_c   1.000
_cell.angle_alpha   90.00
_cell.angle_beta   90.00
_cell.angle_gamma   90.00
#
_symmetry.space_group_name_H-M   'P 1'
#
loop_
_entity.id
_entity.type
_entity.pdbx_description
1 polymer ?
#
loop_
_entity_poly.entity_id
_entity_poly.type
_entity_poly.pdbx_seq_one_letter_code
_entity_poly.pdbx_strand_id
1 'polypeptide(L)'
;VGEIAGATIRSSVEVDEVPGDKLEGTLHEVETSTLAADGSVVKQKIQGTLTVNNPSAEDRIYDIDVLLDNADSTDIGGDQISVDELEAGKNYVKNYSVSDAQMLVLRESLDTNPARDNERSLSIALSEEAGTIALTIEVENVSGVQLNNVIVTRAIPDCLTFNHTGASTIESGTMTWAVGSLGPGEKQVLAIEGEIFVTSTSTIKAGSAEATYEADSTLSNLAFRDLDAFCRGFTYMRVREDERPDNWICQTIFENRSSFAVDLVKLQVRMKGSDDLLFDVSDVKEDVHPQGKWESEERTVMATAEPDFTYDLSYTVLPRATRKTEGTLKLEESTFTVVDAEISKTYSNDTLRSFRQQGLEANMIVKNTGSATINLMRITDDIPGLFDAPDMDSMT
;
A
#
# COMPACT_ATOMS: atom_id res chain seq x y z
N VAL A 1 26.06 28.69 14.41
CA VAL A 1 25.12 27.66 13.99
C VAL A 1 24.00 27.73 15.01
N GLY A 2 22.99 28.58 14.75
CA GLY A 2 21.79 28.66 15.56
C GLY A 2 20.89 27.49 15.20
N GLU A 3 20.37 26.76 16.20
CA GLU A 3 19.23 25.88 16.02
C GLU A 3 18.08 26.72 15.45
N ILE A 4 17.74 26.49 14.19
CA ILE A 4 16.49 26.96 13.61
C ILE A 4 15.43 26.08 14.29
N ALA A 5 14.56 26.69 15.09
CA ALA A 5 13.39 25.99 15.60
C ALA A 5 12.56 25.60 14.36
N GLY A 6 12.60 24.32 14.00
CA GLY A 6 11.92 23.81 12.80
C GLY A 6 10.45 24.14 12.87
N ALA A 7 9.90 24.59 11.76
CA ALA A 7 8.46 24.76 11.62
C ALA A 7 7.80 23.39 11.76
N THR A 8 6.93 23.20 12.74
CA THR A 8 6.19 21.95 12.91
C THR A 8 5.16 21.85 11.80
N ILE A 9 5.20 20.78 11.00
CA ILE A 9 4.19 20.51 9.97
C ILE A 9 2.81 20.44 10.63
N ARG A 10 1.92 21.34 10.23
CA ARG A 10 0.54 21.37 10.70
C ARG A 10 -0.30 20.29 10.02
N SER A 11 -1.45 19.97 10.61
CA SER A 11 -2.40 19.06 9.95
C SER A 11 -2.90 19.67 8.63
N SER A 12 -3.25 18.81 7.66
CA SER A 12 -3.76 19.27 6.36
C SER A 12 -5.02 20.16 6.50
N VAL A 13 -5.87 19.85 7.48
CA VAL A 13 -7.10 20.63 7.75
C VAL A 13 -6.77 22.05 8.19
N GLU A 14 -5.83 22.22 9.14
CA GLU A 14 -5.41 23.56 9.61
C GLU A 14 -4.74 24.37 8.50
N VAL A 15 -3.93 23.71 7.66
CA VAL A 15 -3.26 24.36 6.53
C VAL A 15 -4.25 24.81 5.46
N ASP A 16 -5.29 24.01 5.19
CA ASP A 16 -6.30 24.32 4.17
C ASP A 16 -7.22 25.50 4.56
N GLU A 17 -7.35 25.80 5.86
CA GLU A 17 -8.11 26.96 6.35
C GLU A 17 -7.39 28.30 6.10
N VAL A 18 -6.06 28.29 5.92
CA VAL A 18 -5.28 29.50 5.67
C VAL A 18 -5.31 29.83 4.18
N PRO A 19 -5.76 31.03 3.74
CA PRO A 19 -5.79 31.39 2.32
C PRO A 19 -4.39 31.60 1.75
N GLY A 20 -4.22 31.26 0.47
CA GLY A 20 -2.96 31.38 -0.31
C GLY A 20 -2.39 30.05 -0.75
N ASP A 21 -1.41 30.09 -1.65
CA ASP A 21 -0.69 28.92 -2.12
C ASP A 21 0.13 28.31 -0.96
N LYS A 22 0.39 27.01 -1.03
CA LYS A 22 1.18 26.27 -0.05
C LYS A 22 2.33 25.55 -0.76
N LEU A 23 3.42 25.35 -0.05
CA LEU A 23 4.45 24.41 -0.50
C LEU A 23 3.90 22.99 -0.35
N GLU A 24 3.72 22.25 -1.45
CA GLU A 24 3.17 20.92 -1.42
C GLU A 24 4.25 19.85 -1.38
N GLY A 25 4.29 19.07 -0.30
CA GLY A 25 5.13 17.88 -0.15
C GLY A 25 4.27 16.62 -0.23
N THR A 26 4.66 15.67 -1.09
CA THR A 26 3.94 14.39 -1.22
C THR A 26 4.91 13.22 -1.17
N LEU A 27 4.60 12.22 -0.34
CA LEU A 27 5.22 10.91 -0.36
C LEU A 27 4.18 9.92 -0.88
N HIS A 28 4.46 9.28 -2.02
CA HIS A 28 3.57 8.30 -2.64
C HIS A 28 4.32 7.00 -2.85
N GLU A 29 3.82 5.91 -2.26
CA GLU A 29 4.37 4.56 -2.41
C GLU A 29 3.39 3.65 -3.12
N VAL A 30 3.90 2.85 -4.06
CA VAL A 30 3.14 1.87 -4.83
C VAL A 30 3.73 0.49 -4.59
N GLU A 31 2.92 -0.40 -4.01
CA GLU A 31 3.26 -1.80 -3.79
C GLU A 31 2.71 -2.68 -4.90
N THR A 32 3.54 -3.62 -5.38
CA THR A 32 3.13 -4.74 -6.20
C THR A 32 3.75 -6.00 -5.66
N SER A 33 2.95 -6.90 -5.10
CA SER A 33 3.40 -8.09 -4.41
C SER A 33 2.76 -9.36 -4.97
N THR A 34 3.54 -10.44 -5.04
CA THR A 34 3.06 -11.79 -5.26
C THR A 34 3.20 -12.57 -3.97
N LEU A 35 2.11 -13.19 -3.52
CA LEU A 35 2.03 -13.92 -2.27
C LEU A 35 1.76 -15.40 -2.53
N ALA A 36 2.25 -16.28 -1.66
CA ALA A 36 1.77 -17.65 -1.59
C ALA A 36 0.36 -17.70 -1.00
N ALA A 37 -0.31 -18.85 -1.10
CA ALA A 37 -1.70 -19.01 -0.63
C ALA A 37 -1.86 -18.76 0.89
N ASP A 38 -0.80 -18.92 1.67
CA ASP A 38 -0.76 -18.66 3.12
C ASP A 38 -0.52 -17.19 3.48
N GLY A 39 -0.35 -16.33 2.46
CA GLY A 39 -0.11 -14.89 2.61
C GLY A 39 1.36 -14.51 2.77
N SER A 40 2.29 -15.46 2.70
CA SER A 40 3.73 -15.16 2.71
C SER A 40 4.17 -14.51 1.39
N VAL A 41 5.10 -13.54 1.49
CA VAL A 41 5.60 -12.80 0.33
C VAL A 41 6.56 -13.65 -0.48
N VAL A 42 6.24 -13.90 -1.74
CA VAL A 42 7.10 -14.61 -2.71
C VAL A 42 7.95 -13.59 -3.48
N LYS A 43 7.33 -12.51 -3.90
CA LYS A 43 7.99 -11.42 -4.62
C LYS A 43 7.32 -10.10 -4.26
N GLN A 44 8.13 -9.08 -4.00
CA GLN A 44 7.63 -7.76 -3.67
C GLN A 44 8.44 -6.69 -4.42
N LYS A 45 7.75 -5.66 -4.85
CA LYS A 45 8.32 -4.44 -5.39
C LYS A 45 7.53 -3.25 -4.83
N ILE A 46 8.22 -2.39 -4.09
CA ILE A 46 7.66 -1.14 -3.57
C ILE A 46 8.48 0.01 -4.13
N GLN A 47 7.82 0.91 -4.82
CA GLN A 47 8.42 2.11 -5.39
C GLN A 47 7.80 3.33 -4.73
N GLY A 48 8.65 4.21 -4.21
CA GLY A 48 8.27 5.47 -3.62
C GLY A 48 8.67 6.66 -4.48
N THR A 49 7.91 7.72 -4.37
CA THR A 49 8.18 9.01 -5.00
C THR A 49 7.95 10.11 -3.99
N LEU A 50 8.99 10.89 -3.70
CA LEU A 50 8.89 12.15 -3.01
C LEU A 50 8.72 13.25 -4.07
N THR A 51 7.69 14.06 -3.93
CA THR A 51 7.44 15.22 -4.79
C THR A 51 7.34 16.47 -3.92
N VAL A 52 8.07 17.53 -4.30
CA VAL A 52 7.90 18.87 -3.76
C VAL A 52 7.40 19.74 -4.89
N ASN A 53 6.23 20.35 -4.74
CA ASN A 53 5.55 21.11 -5.79
C ASN A 53 5.38 22.56 -5.38
N ASN A 54 5.71 23.46 -6.32
CA ASN A 54 5.36 24.85 -6.26
C ASN A 54 4.06 25.06 -7.08
N PRO A 55 2.89 25.22 -6.45
CA PRO A 55 1.63 25.38 -7.17
C PRO A 55 1.38 26.80 -7.66
N SER A 56 2.18 27.81 -7.25
CA SER A 56 1.99 29.19 -7.66
C SER A 56 2.10 29.33 -9.18
N ALA A 57 1.26 30.17 -9.76
CA ALA A 57 1.30 30.50 -11.18
C ALA A 57 2.38 31.56 -11.51
N GLU A 58 2.84 32.33 -10.53
CA GLU A 58 3.68 33.53 -10.76
C GLU A 58 4.93 33.58 -9.89
N ASP A 59 4.86 33.04 -8.65
CA ASP A 59 5.93 33.23 -7.67
C ASP A 59 6.84 31.99 -7.59
N ARG A 60 8.13 32.23 -7.39
CA ARG A 60 9.17 31.23 -7.13
C ARG A 60 9.29 30.99 -5.62
N ILE A 61 9.81 29.83 -5.28
CA ILE A 61 10.24 29.48 -3.92
C ILE A 61 11.72 29.13 -3.94
N TYR A 62 12.41 29.41 -2.83
CA TYR A 62 13.85 29.33 -2.68
C TYR A 62 14.23 28.58 -1.42
N ASP A 63 15.46 28.07 -1.39
CA ASP A 63 16.08 27.41 -0.22
C ASP A 63 15.12 26.40 0.42
N ILE A 64 14.63 25.46 -0.40
CA ILE A 64 13.67 24.44 0.05
C ILE A 64 14.44 23.35 0.77
N ASP A 65 14.16 23.15 2.05
CA ASP A 65 14.70 22.07 2.86
C ASP A 65 13.59 21.08 3.23
N VAL A 66 13.82 19.81 2.88
CA VAL A 66 12.96 18.67 3.23
C VAL A 66 13.68 17.84 4.27
N LEU A 67 13.13 17.73 5.46
CA LEU A 67 13.60 16.85 6.52
C LEU A 67 12.65 15.66 6.67
N LEU A 68 13.22 14.46 6.70
CA LEU A 68 12.48 13.21 6.68
C LEU A 68 12.73 12.40 7.96
N ASP A 69 11.69 11.76 8.47
CA ASP A 69 11.77 10.71 9.48
C ASP A 69 11.73 9.34 8.82
N ASN A 70 12.45 8.38 9.39
CA ASN A 70 12.54 6.99 8.94
C ASN A 70 13.16 6.82 7.53
N ALA A 71 14.01 7.74 7.07
CA ALA A 71 14.68 7.64 5.78
C ALA A 71 15.51 6.36 5.63
N ASP A 72 16.06 5.82 6.72
CA ASP A 72 16.84 4.58 6.75
C ASP A 72 16.04 3.33 6.33
N SER A 73 14.70 3.40 6.34
CA SER A 73 13.82 2.32 5.85
C SER A 73 13.73 2.29 4.31
N THR A 74 14.40 3.20 3.62
CA THR A 74 14.37 3.39 2.18
C THR A 74 15.76 3.64 1.62
N ASP A 75 15.91 3.61 0.29
CA ASP A 75 17.13 4.00 -0.43
C ASP A 75 17.12 5.48 -0.89
N ILE A 76 16.33 6.34 -0.26
CA ILE A 76 16.18 7.76 -0.64
C ILE A 76 17.49 8.56 -0.56
N GLY A 77 18.45 8.11 0.24
CA GLY A 77 19.81 8.63 0.27
C GLY A 77 20.10 9.65 1.38
N GLY A 78 19.28 9.69 2.42
CA GLY A 78 19.47 10.54 3.61
C GLY A 78 18.17 11.12 4.13
N ASP A 79 18.22 11.72 5.31
CA ASP A 79 17.08 12.33 5.99
C ASP A 79 16.89 13.82 5.66
N GLN A 80 17.78 14.41 4.86
CA GLN A 80 17.69 15.79 4.40
C GLN A 80 17.89 15.88 2.89
N ILE A 81 17.00 16.65 2.22
CA ILE A 81 17.07 16.97 0.81
C ILE A 81 16.91 18.48 0.68
N SER A 82 17.86 19.14 0.02
CA SER A 82 17.82 20.58 -0.23
C SER A 82 17.67 20.85 -1.73
N VAL A 83 16.81 21.81 -2.06
CA VAL A 83 16.57 22.27 -3.43
C VAL A 83 16.70 23.80 -3.46
N ASP A 84 17.61 24.30 -4.25
CA ASP A 84 17.95 25.75 -4.25
C ASP A 84 16.75 26.62 -4.65
N GLU A 85 16.00 26.20 -5.68
CA GLU A 85 14.90 26.99 -6.25
C GLU A 85 13.88 26.11 -6.98
N LEU A 86 12.60 26.46 -6.90
CA LEU A 86 11.55 25.99 -7.80
C LEU A 86 10.80 27.16 -8.44
N GLU A 87 10.83 27.21 -9.77
CA GLU A 87 10.03 28.17 -10.53
C GLU A 87 8.53 27.92 -10.35
N ALA A 88 7.74 28.92 -10.69
CA ALA A 88 6.28 28.84 -10.69
C ALA A 88 5.76 27.62 -11.48
N GLY A 89 4.89 26.84 -10.88
CA GLY A 89 4.30 25.64 -11.47
C GLY A 89 5.28 24.47 -11.69
N LYS A 90 6.46 24.48 -11.07
CA LYS A 90 7.46 23.41 -11.17
C LYS A 90 7.48 22.54 -9.93
N ASN A 91 7.99 21.32 -10.12
CA ASN A 91 8.16 20.34 -9.04
C ASN A 91 9.58 19.77 -9.05
N TYR A 92 10.01 19.32 -7.88
CA TYR A 92 11.15 18.45 -7.67
C TYR A 92 10.64 17.03 -7.40
N VAL A 93 11.27 16.02 -8.00
CA VAL A 93 10.89 14.61 -7.85
C VAL A 93 12.09 13.78 -7.48
N LYS A 94 11.98 12.99 -6.43
CA LYS A 94 12.97 12.00 -6.01
C LYS A 94 12.30 10.64 -5.88
N ASN A 95 12.77 9.66 -6.66
CA ASN A 95 12.30 8.27 -6.55
C ASN A 95 13.16 7.51 -5.53
N TYR A 96 12.54 6.53 -4.86
CA TYR A 96 13.18 5.62 -3.93
C TYR A 96 12.50 4.26 -3.95
N SER A 97 13.11 3.28 -3.31
CA SER A 97 12.60 1.92 -3.14
C SER A 97 12.47 1.58 -1.66
N VAL A 98 11.54 0.69 -1.35
CA VAL A 98 11.30 0.17 0.00
C VAL A 98 11.43 -1.34 -0.04
N SER A 99 11.95 -1.94 1.02
CA SER A 99 12.07 -3.38 1.18
C SER A 99 11.36 -3.86 2.45
N ASP A 100 10.85 -5.10 2.39
CA ASP A 100 10.33 -5.83 3.56
C ASP A 100 9.24 -5.11 4.37
N ALA A 101 8.34 -4.42 3.69
CA ALA A 101 7.20 -3.74 4.31
C ALA A 101 5.88 -4.35 3.83
N GLN A 102 4.89 -4.46 4.72
CA GLN A 102 3.58 -5.03 4.42
C GLN A 102 2.49 -4.33 5.25
N MET A 103 1.39 -3.96 4.60
CA MET A 103 0.21 -3.40 5.26
C MET A 103 -0.97 -4.36 5.23
N LEU A 104 -1.18 -5.08 4.12
CA LEU A 104 -2.26 -6.02 3.92
C LEU A 104 -1.72 -7.43 3.72
N VAL A 105 -2.32 -8.42 4.37
CA VAL A 105 -2.11 -9.84 4.10
C VAL A 105 -3.34 -10.39 3.41
N LEU A 106 -3.14 -11.09 2.30
CA LEU A 106 -4.17 -11.82 1.56
C LEU A 106 -3.87 -13.31 1.64
N ARG A 107 -4.86 -14.12 2.05
CA ARG A 107 -4.76 -15.59 2.10
C ARG A 107 -5.92 -16.22 1.36
N GLU A 108 -5.67 -17.35 0.72
CA GLU A 108 -6.71 -18.15 0.06
C GLU A 108 -6.59 -19.62 0.47
N SER A 109 -7.72 -20.25 0.73
CA SER A 109 -7.82 -21.67 0.93
C SER A 109 -8.92 -22.22 0.03
N LEU A 110 -8.55 -23.13 -0.84
CA LEU A 110 -9.45 -23.85 -1.71
C LEU A 110 -9.43 -25.32 -1.32
N ASP A 111 -10.60 -25.91 -1.05
CA ASP A 111 -10.75 -27.31 -0.64
C ASP A 111 -11.74 -28.02 -1.57
N THR A 112 -11.28 -29.05 -2.26
CA THR A 112 -12.06 -29.85 -3.20
C THR A 112 -12.77 -31.04 -2.54
N ASN A 113 -12.64 -31.18 -1.22
CA ASN A 113 -13.33 -32.23 -0.47
C ASN A 113 -13.69 -31.75 0.94
N PRO A 114 -14.55 -30.74 1.09
CA PRO A 114 -14.91 -30.15 2.38
C PRO A 114 -15.61 -31.10 3.35
N ALA A 115 -16.09 -32.25 2.87
CA ALA A 115 -16.68 -33.31 3.74
C ALA A 115 -15.63 -34.10 4.56
N ARG A 116 -14.34 -33.94 4.29
CA ARG A 116 -13.24 -34.52 5.05
C ARG A 116 -12.67 -33.53 6.06
N ASP A 117 -12.96 -33.72 7.32
CA ASP A 117 -12.66 -32.78 8.41
C ASP A 117 -11.17 -32.46 8.65
N ASN A 118 -10.21 -33.18 8.05
CA ASN A 118 -8.79 -33.06 8.45
C ASN A 118 -7.78 -32.91 7.32
N GLU A 119 -8.18 -32.89 6.05
CA GLU A 119 -7.25 -32.82 4.93
C GLU A 119 -7.78 -31.91 3.81
N ARG A 120 -7.15 -30.79 3.60
CA ARG A 120 -7.39 -29.97 2.39
C ARG A 120 -6.87 -30.72 1.17
N SER A 121 -7.70 -30.86 0.15
CA SER A 121 -7.33 -31.51 -1.10
C SER A 121 -7.41 -30.56 -2.28
N LEU A 122 -6.41 -30.63 -3.17
CA LEU A 122 -6.45 -30.05 -4.52
C LEU A 122 -6.52 -31.14 -5.60
N SER A 123 -6.83 -32.38 -5.21
CA SER A 123 -7.01 -33.50 -6.13
C SER A 123 -8.50 -33.82 -6.30
N ILE A 124 -8.93 -34.01 -7.55
CA ILE A 124 -10.31 -34.23 -7.93
C ILE A 124 -10.41 -35.55 -8.68
N ALA A 125 -11.38 -36.39 -8.33
CA ALA A 125 -11.70 -37.57 -9.14
C ALA A 125 -12.45 -37.14 -10.41
N LEU A 126 -12.05 -37.67 -11.56
CA LEU A 126 -12.87 -37.52 -12.77
C LEU A 126 -14.23 -38.22 -12.54
N SER A 127 -15.29 -37.46 -12.65
CA SER A 127 -16.66 -37.92 -12.40
C SER A 127 -17.63 -37.32 -13.39
N GLU A 128 -18.75 -38.02 -13.65
CA GLU A 128 -19.87 -37.47 -14.41
C GLU A 128 -20.73 -36.50 -13.60
N GLU A 129 -20.53 -36.43 -12.29
CA GLU A 129 -21.25 -35.54 -11.36
C GLU A 129 -20.31 -34.47 -10.83
N ALA A 130 -20.87 -33.28 -10.58
CA ALA A 130 -20.13 -32.18 -9.97
C ALA A 130 -19.76 -32.52 -8.50
N GLY A 131 -18.53 -32.20 -8.13
CA GLY A 131 -18.03 -32.29 -6.76
C GLY A 131 -18.26 -31.00 -5.97
N THR A 132 -18.37 -31.08 -4.65
CA THR A 132 -18.47 -29.91 -3.78
C THR A 132 -17.09 -29.28 -3.57
N ILE A 133 -17.03 -27.97 -3.53
CA ILE A 133 -15.80 -27.18 -3.26
C ILE A 133 -16.09 -26.11 -2.21
N ALA A 134 -15.11 -25.81 -1.35
CA ALA A 134 -15.15 -24.68 -0.44
C ALA A 134 -13.98 -23.72 -0.71
N LEU A 135 -14.28 -22.44 -0.82
CA LEU A 135 -13.32 -21.36 -0.98
C LEU A 135 -13.38 -20.45 0.26
N THR A 136 -12.23 -20.17 0.83
CA THR A 136 -12.08 -19.18 1.91
C THR A 136 -11.03 -18.18 1.49
N ILE A 137 -11.38 -16.90 1.48
CA ILE A 137 -10.47 -15.79 1.25
C ILE A 137 -10.43 -14.93 2.52
N GLU A 138 -9.25 -14.59 2.95
CA GLU A 138 -9.00 -13.81 4.16
C GLU A 138 -8.13 -12.61 3.83
N VAL A 139 -8.53 -11.44 4.34
CA VAL A 139 -7.74 -10.22 4.32
C VAL A 139 -7.53 -9.74 5.74
N GLU A 140 -6.31 -9.29 6.05
CA GLU A 140 -5.90 -8.84 7.37
C GLU A 140 -5.03 -7.59 7.25
N ASN A 141 -5.41 -6.50 7.90
CA ASN A 141 -4.59 -5.31 8.03
C ASN A 141 -3.55 -5.52 9.14
N VAL A 142 -2.30 -5.68 8.76
CA VAL A 142 -1.17 -5.88 9.70
C VAL A 142 -0.44 -4.57 10.03
N SER A 143 -0.90 -3.45 9.49
CA SER A 143 -0.34 -2.11 9.72
C SER A 143 -0.97 -1.42 10.93
N GLY A 144 -0.35 -0.32 11.37
CA GLY A 144 -0.88 0.55 12.42
C GLY A 144 -1.86 1.62 11.93
N VAL A 145 -2.23 1.63 10.64
CA VAL A 145 -3.10 2.65 10.02
C VAL A 145 -4.32 2.00 9.38
N GLN A 146 -5.35 2.79 9.15
CA GLN A 146 -6.53 2.33 8.43
C GLN A 146 -6.22 2.15 6.95
N LEU A 147 -6.65 1.02 6.37
CA LEU A 147 -6.66 0.79 4.93
C LEU A 147 -8.06 1.12 4.38
N ASN A 148 -8.09 1.75 3.21
CA ASN A 148 -9.29 2.17 2.53
C ASN A 148 -9.39 1.49 1.17
N ASN A 149 -10.60 1.45 0.59
CA ASN A 149 -10.85 0.92 -0.74
C ASN A 149 -10.29 -0.50 -0.94
N VAL A 150 -10.35 -1.33 0.12
CA VAL A 150 -9.91 -2.73 0.04
C VAL A 150 -10.90 -3.50 -0.82
N ILE A 151 -10.43 -4.00 -1.96
CA ILE A 151 -11.22 -4.77 -2.92
C ILE A 151 -10.47 -6.05 -3.22
N VAL A 152 -11.15 -7.18 -3.14
CA VAL A 152 -10.62 -8.48 -3.55
C VAL A 152 -11.34 -8.93 -4.81
N THR A 153 -10.56 -9.31 -5.81
CA THR A 153 -11.05 -9.95 -7.03
C THR A 153 -10.49 -11.36 -7.16
N ARG A 154 -11.23 -12.27 -7.74
CA ARG A 154 -10.78 -13.64 -8.00
C ARG A 154 -11.26 -14.15 -9.33
N ALA A 155 -10.34 -14.60 -10.18
CA ALA A 155 -10.68 -15.28 -11.42
C ALA A 155 -11.32 -16.66 -11.11
N ILE A 156 -12.47 -16.94 -11.73
CA ILE A 156 -13.19 -18.20 -11.61
C ILE A 156 -13.02 -18.97 -12.91
N PRO A 157 -12.25 -20.08 -12.92
CA PRO A 157 -12.15 -20.95 -14.10
C PRO A 157 -13.50 -21.60 -14.45
N ASP A 158 -13.70 -21.97 -15.71
CA ASP A 158 -14.95 -22.56 -16.23
C ASP A 158 -15.38 -23.86 -15.49
N CYS A 159 -14.42 -24.57 -14.87
CA CYS A 159 -14.70 -25.78 -14.10
C CYS A 159 -15.30 -25.50 -12.72
N LEU A 160 -15.35 -24.23 -12.28
CA LEU A 160 -15.86 -23.84 -10.97
C LEU A 160 -17.15 -23.05 -11.08
N THR A 161 -18.08 -23.35 -10.16
CA THR A 161 -19.31 -22.56 -9.98
C THR A 161 -19.50 -22.31 -8.50
N PHE A 162 -19.59 -21.03 -8.10
CA PHE A 162 -19.80 -20.67 -6.70
C PHE A 162 -21.23 -20.18 -6.47
N ASN A 163 -21.75 -20.49 -5.29
CA ASN A 163 -23.03 -20.00 -4.83
C ASN A 163 -22.94 -18.50 -4.57
N HIS A 164 -24.01 -17.78 -4.92
CA HIS A 164 -24.06 -16.34 -4.68
C HIS A 164 -24.13 -16.05 -3.16
N THR A 165 -23.23 -15.21 -2.67
CA THR A 165 -23.27 -14.67 -1.30
C THR A 165 -23.58 -13.18 -1.36
N GLY A 166 -24.32 -12.65 -0.37
CA GLY A 166 -24.61 -11.20 -0.32
C GLY A 166 -23.38 -10.29 -0.12
N ALA A 167 -22.20 -10.89 0.18
CA ALA A 167 -20.93 -10.17 0.44
C ALA A 167 -20.07 -10.00 -0.85
N SER A 168 -20.32 -10.79 -1.90
CA SER A 168 -19.56 -10.75 -3.14
C SER A 168 -20.46 -10.78 -4.35
N THR A 169 -20.00 -10.25 -5.49
CA THR A 169 -20.63 -10.33 -6.80
C THR A 169 -19.81 -11.20 -7.73
N ILE A 170 -20.48 -11.92 -8.64
CA ILE A 170 -19.82 -12.75 -9.65
C ILE A 170 -20.31 -12.28 -11.02
N GLU A 171 -19.39 -11.76 -11.82
CA GLU A 171 -19.68 -11.28 -13.18
C GLU A 171 -18.56 -11.69 -14.14
N SER A 172 -18.95 -12.23 -15.30
CA SER A 172 -18.01 -12.57 -16.39
C SER A 172 -16.80 -13.42 -15.94
N GLY A 173 -17.00 -14.41 -15.06
CA GLY A 173 -15.93 -15.28 -14.59
C GLY A 173 -14.98 -14.64 -13.56
N THR A 174 -15.41 -13.52 -12.97
CA THR A 174 -14.66 -12.85 -11.89
C THR A 174 -15.58 -12.63 -10.69
N MET A 175 -15.11 -13.05 -9.53
CA MET A 175 -15.72 -12.72 -8.25
C MET A 175 -15.09 -11.41 -7.74
N THR A 176 -15.93 -10.51 -7.24
CA THR A 176 -15.49 -9.26 -6.59
C THR A 176 -16.09 -9.18 -5.18
N TRP A 177 -15.23 -8.97 -4.20
CA TRP A 177 -15.59 -8.73 -2.82
C TRP A 177 -15.11 -7.34 -2.39
N ALA A 178 -16.05 -6.41 -2.23
CA ALA A 178 -15.77 -5.07 -1.73
C ALA A 178 -15.71 -5.10 -0.19
N VAL A 179 -14.51 -5.20 0.35
CA VAL A 179 -14.26 -5.21 1.79
C VAL A 179 -14.49 -3.81 2.38
N GLY A 180 -14.09 -2.76 1.65
CA GLY A 180 -14.21 -1.37 2.05
C GLY A 180 -13.01 -0.89 2.89
N SER A 181 -13.25 -0.51 4.16
CA SER A 181 -12.18 -0.07 5.05
C SER A 181 -11.83 -1.16 6.05
N LEU A 182 -10.53 -1.29 6.38
CA LEU A 182 -10.00 -2.18 7.41
C LEU A 182 -9.21 -1.36 8.44
N GLY A 183 -9.63 -1.39 9.71
CA GLY A 183 -8.88 -0.81 10.81
C GLY A 183 -7.59 -1.56 11.12
N PRO A 184 -6.66 -0.98 11.93
CA PRO A 184 -5.45 -1.66 12.36
C PRO A 184 -5.74 -2.99 13.06
N GLY A 185 -5.10 -4.07 12.61
CA GLY A 185 -5.30 -5.43 13.13
C GLY A 185 -6.65 -6.05 12.79
N GLU A 186 -7.49 -5.40 11.99
CA GLU A 186 -8.78 -5.94 11.57
C GLU A 186 -8.60 -7.01 10.50
N LYS A 187 -9.43 -8.05 10.59
CA LYS A 187 -9.46 -9.18 9.70
C LYS A 187 -10.87 -9.44 9.21
N GLN A 188 -11.02 -9.70 7.93
CA GLN A 188 -12.27 -10.11 7.33
C GLN A 188 -12.09 -11.40 6.53
N VAL A 189 -13.14 -12.25 6.51
CA VAL A 189 -13.13 -13.56 5.89
C VAL A 189 -14.37 -13.71 5.01
N LEU A 190 -14.15 -14.10 3.77
CA LEU A 190 -15.19 -14.55 2.85
C LEU A 190 -15.11 -16.06 2.71
N ALA A 191 -16.16 -16.78 3.11
CA ALA A 191 -16.30 -18.22 2.92
C ALA A 191 -17.46 -18.52 1.97
N ILE A 192 -17.20 -19.28 0.93
CA ILE A 192 -18.16 -19.59 -0.13
C ILE A 192 -18.08 -21.08 -0.48
N GLU A 193 -19.23 -21.71 -0.62
CA GLU A 193 -19.37 -23.06 -1.17
C GLU A 193 -19.70 -23.01 -2.66
N GLY A 194 -19.31 -24.03 -3.38
CA GLY A 194 -19.55 -24.16 -4.80
C GLY A 194 -19.43 -25.58 -5.29
N GLU A 195 -19.40 -25.71 -6.59
CA GLU A 195 -19.28 -26.97 -7.29
C GLU A 195 -18.08 -26.94 -8.24
N ILE A 196 -17.45 -28.09 -8.42
CA ILE A 196 -16.39 -28.29 -9.39
C ILE A 196 -16.77 -29.42 -10.32
N PHE A 197 -16.68 -29.16 -11.63
CA PHE A 197 -16.93 -30.15 -12.68
C PHE A 197 -15.74 -30.19 -13.65
N VAL A 198 -15.14 -31.38 -13.78
CA VAL A 198 -13.91 -31.58 -14.56
C VAL A 198 -14.17 -32.61 -15.64
N THR A 199 -13.87 -32.24 -16.88
CA THR A 199 -14.05 -33.08 -18.07
C THR A 199 -12.73 -33.58 -18.68
N SER A 200 -11.58 -33.18 -18.11
CA SER A 200 -10.25 -33.52 -18.60
C SER A 200 -9.40 -34.13 -17.50
N THR A 201 -8.52 -35.04 -17.86
CA THR A 201 -7.55 -35.67 -16.94
C THR A 201 -6.27 -34.84 -16.74
N SER A 202 -6.12 -33.73 -17.48
CA SER A 202 -4.95 -32.83 -17.37
C SER A 202 -5.05 -31.93 -16.12
N THR A 203 -3.89 -31.42 -15.69
CA THR A 203 -3.81 -30.40 -14.65
C THR A 203 -4.59 -29.14 -15.05
N ILE A 204 -5.39 -28.62 -14.15
CA ILE A 204 -6.30 -27.48 -14.40
C ILE A 204 -5.90 -26.32 -13.46
N LYS A 205 -5.85 -25.11 -14.00
CA LYS A 205 -5.64 -23.90 -13.21
C LYS A 205 -6.84 -23.61 -12.33
N ALA A 206 -6.57 -23.31 -11.04
CA ALA A 206 -7.60 -23.08 -10.04
C ALA A 206 -8.08 -21.64 -9.97
N GLY A 207 -7.38 -20.70 -10.65
CA GLY A 207 -7.52 -19.25 -10.44
C GLY A 207 -6.79 -18.80 -9.17
N SER A 208 -6.74 -17.50 -8.96
CA SER A 208 -6.16 -16.90 -7.76
C SER A 208 -6.84 -15.59 -7.39
N ALA A 209 -6.79 -15.22 -6.11
CA ALA A 209 -7.26 -13.94 -5.64
C ALA A 209 -6.21 -12.84 -5.81
N GLU A 210 -6.68 -11.61 -6.02
CA GLU A 210 -5.91 -10.37 -6.04
C GLU A 210 -6.62 -9.36 -5.14
N ALA A 211 -5.86 -8.59 -4.36
CA ALA A 211 -6.40 -7.54 -3.52
C ALA A 211 -5.74 -6.20 -3.83
N THR A 212 -6.54 -5.13 -3.83
CA THR A 212 -6.06 -3.75 -3.90
C THR A 212 -6.44 -3.00 -2.64
N TYR A 213 -5.64 -2.02 -2.24
CA TYR A 213 -5.91 -1.16 -1.10
C TYR A 213 -5.26 0.21 -1.26
N GLU A 214 -5.72 1.19 -0.47
CA GLU A 214 -5.12 2.52 -0.31
C GLU A 214 -4.92 2.83 1.17
N ALA A 215 -3.90 3.66 1.49
CA ALA A 215 -3.66 4.16 2.83
C ALA A 215 -3.17 5.61 2.79
N ASP A 216 -3.59 6.42 3.77
CA ASP A 216 -3.11 7.80 3.97
C ASP A 216 -1.80 7.81 4.79
N SER A 217 -0.90 6.91 4.46
CA SER A 217 0.41 6.73 5.07
C SER A 217 1.35 6.05 4.09
N THR A 218 2.65 6.01 4.39
CA THR A 218 3.65 5.26 3.63
C THR A 218 3.87 3.87 4.23
N LEU A 219 4.13 2.88 3.39
CA LEU A 219 4.53 1.53 3.79
C LEU A 219 5.84 1.52 4.61
N SER A 220 6.79 2.35 4.20
CA SER A 220 8.10 2.52 4.83
C SER A 220 8.06 3.25 6.16
N ASN A 221 6.93 3.84 6.54
CA ASN A 221 6.79 4.85 7.61
C ASN A 221 7.62 6.12 7.37
N LEU A 222 8.12 6.35 6.15
CA LEU A 222 8.76 7.60 5.76
C LEU A 222 7.77 8.75 5.95
N ALA A 223 8.19 9.82 6.56
CA ALA A 223 7.35 10.98 6.85
C ALA A 223 8.13 12.28 6.70
N PHE A 224 7.45 13.36 6.40
CA PHE A 224 8.02 14.69 6.53
C PHE A 224 8.12 15.03 8.02
N ARG A 225 9.35 15.28 8.49
CA ARG A 225 9.61 15.88 9.79
C ARG A 225 9.47 17.39 9.69
N ASP A 226 9.99 17.97 8.59
CA ASP A 226 9.89 19.39 8.29
C ASP A 226 9.93 19.62 6.77
N LEU A 227 9.37 20.76 6.33
CA LEU A 227 9.35 21.18 4.94
C LEU A 227 9.32 22.72 4.90
N ASP A 228 10.49 23.31 4.73
CA ASP A 228 10.70 24.74 4.73
C ASP A 228 11.01 25.28 3.34
N ALA A 229 10.59 26.50 3.07
CA ALA A 229 10.99 27.25 1.88
C ALA A 229 10.77 28.74 2.08
N PHE A 230 11.48 29.55 1.33
CA PHE A 230 11.30 30.99 1.28
C PHE A 230 10.58 31.45 0.02
N CYS A 231 9.80 32.52 0.16
CA CYS A 231 9.19 33.23 -0.94
C CYS A 231 9.54 34.73 -0.87
N ARG A 232 8.99 35.54 -1.77
CA ARG A 232 9.25 36.97 -1.81
C ARG A 232 8.57 37.70 -0.66
N GLY A 233 9.36 38.12 0.35
CA GLY A 233 8.95 38.95 1.48
C GLY A 233 9.81 40.19 1.60
N PHE A 234 9.35 41.18 2.33
CA PHE A 234 10.08 42.42 2.55
C PHE A 234 9.84 42.97 3.96
N THR A 235 10.91 43.37 4.65
CA THR A 235 10.84 43.95 5.98
C THR A 235 11.41 45.35 5.96
N TYR A 236 10.75 46.28 6.66
CA TYR A 236 11.18 47.65 6.82
C TYR A 236 10.69 48.23 8.14
N MET A 237 11.31 49.34 8.51
CA MET A 237 10.91 50.17 9.65
C MET A 237 10.12 51.38 9.16
N ARG A 238 8.96 51.60 9.79
CA ARG A 238 8.26 52.90 9.71
C ARG A 238 8.80 53.75 10.85
N VAL A 239 9.41 54.92 10.49
CA VAL A 239 10.04 55.85 11.43
C VAL A 239 9.37 57.20 11.32
N ARG A 240 9.03 57.83 12.43
CA ARG A 240 8.52 59.19 12.49
C ARG A 240 9.05 59.91 13.73
N GLU A 241 9.26 61.24 13.63
CA GLU A 241 9.63 62.07 14.76
C GLU A 241 8.53 62.07 15.82
N ASP A 242 8.93 62.05 17.08
CA ASP A 242 8.01 62.29 18.22
C ASP A 242 7.88 63.78 18.47
N GLU A 243 6.89 64.22 19.24
CA GLU A 243 6.72 65.59 19.71
C GLU A 243 7.88 66.06 20.58
N ARG A 244 8.63 65.13 21.17
CA ARG A 244 9.85 65.43 21.97
C ARG A 244 11.09 65.43 21.07
N PRO A 245 11.95 66.43 21.17
CA PRO A 245 13.19 66.46 20.42
C PRO A 245 14.02 65.19 20.66
N ASP A 246 14.73 64.74 19.61
CA ASP A 246 15.59 63.55 19.62
C ASP A 246 14.88 62.21 19.95
N ASN A 247 13.54 62.17 19.87
CA ASN A 247 12.77 60.97 20.02
C ASN A 247 12.12 60.58 18.71
N TRP A 248 12.19 59.25 18.38
CA TRP A 248 11.66 58.67 17.17
C TRP A 248 10.73 57.54 17.52
N ILE A 249 9.56 57.53 16.89
CA ILE A 249 8.59 56.43 17.02
C ILE A 249 8.86 55.47 15.88
N CYS A 250 9.14 54.23 16.24
CA CYS A 250 9.54 53.15 15.33
C CYS A 250 8.54 51.98 15.38
N GLN A 251 8.19 51.47 14.20
CA GLN A 251 7.34 50.30 14.04
C GLN A 251 7.92 49.43 12.94
N THR A 252 8.16 48.15 13.21
CA THR A 252 8.64 47.21 12.21
C THR A 252 7.48 46.55 11.47
N ILE A 253 7.63 46.37 10.16
CA ILE A 253 6.63 45.85 9.26
C ILE A 253 7.25 44.74 8.42
N PHE A 254 6.57 43.60 8.34
CA PHE A 254 6.84 42.55 7.39
C PHE A 254 5.73 42.52 6.34
N GLU A 255 6.08 42.54 5.05
CA GLU A 255 5.15 42.40 3.91
C GLU A 255 5.39 41.07 3.21
N ASN A 256 4.37 40.23 3.14
CA ASN A 256 4.35 39.10 2.25
C ASN A 256 3.99 39.58 0.83
N ARG A 257 4.96 39.56 -0.09
CA ARG A 257 4.79 40.02 -1.48
C ARG A 257 4.62 38.87 -2.47
N SER A 258 4.14 37.72 -2.00
CA SER A 258 3.95 36.51 -2.80
C SER A 258 2.49 36.06 -2.78
N SER A 259 2.18 35.03 -3.59
CA SER A 259 0.90 34.32 -3.59
C SER A 259 0.78 33.30 -2.46
N PHE A 260 1.89 33.00 -1.76
CA PHE A 260 1.93 31.99 -0.71
C PHE A 260 1.41 32.49 0.62
N ALA A 261 0.80 31.59 1.39
CA ALA A 261 0.64 31.77 2.82
C ALA A 261 2.02 31.61 3.50
N VAL A 262 2.37 32.52 4.40
CA VAL A 262 3.66 32.58 5.09
C VAL A 262 3.45 32.50 6.59
N ASP A 263 4.26 31.69 7.26
CA ASP A 263 4.42 31.71 8.70
C ASP A 263 5.61 32.59 9.08
N LEU A 264 5.38 33.65 9.83
CA LEU A 264 6.41 34.52 10.36
C LEU A 264 6.90 33.96 11.71
N VAL A 265 8.12 33.43 11.73
CA VAL A 265 8.67 32.71 12.87
C VAL A 265 9.40 33.63 13.84
N LYS A 266 10.26 34.53 13.30
CA LYS A 266 11.13 35.38 14.10
C LYS A 266 11.37 36.72 13.40
N LEU A 267 11.33 37.80 14.17
CA LEU A 267 11.76 39.12 13.74
C LEU A 267 12.49 39.84 14.86
N GLN A 268 13.78 40.02 14.73
CA GLN A 268 14.62 40.81 15.64
C GLN A 268 15.14 42.03 14.93
N VAL A 269 15.05 43.19 15.58
CA VAL A 269 15.52 44.47 15.05
C VAL A 269 16.42 45.15 16.06
N ARG A 270 17.56 45.66 15.58
CA ARG A 270 18.53 46.43 16.38
C ARG A 270 18.79 47.77 15.70
N MET A 271 19.05 48.81 16.48
CA MET A 271 19.63 50.02 15.92
C MET A 271 21.05 49.71 15.42
N LYS A 272 21.41 50.24 14.28
CA LYS A 272 22.74 50.07 13.72
C LYS A 272 23.80 50.68 14.66
N GLY A 273 24.75 49.81 15.06
CA GLY A 273 25.80 50.20 16.03
C GLY A 273 25.41 49.98 17.48
N SER A 274 24.25 49.40 17.81
CA SER A 274 23.85 48.92 19.11
C SER A 274 23.64 47.42 19.11
N ASP A 275 24.05 46.76 20.17
CA ASP A 275 23.74 45.32 20.38
C ASP A 275 22.38 45.10 21.03
N ASP A 276 21.73 46.15 21.52
CA ASP A 276 20.43 46.07 22.16
C ASP A 276 19.31 45.82 21.13
N LEU A 277 18.46 44.85 21.43
CA LEU A 277 17.26 44.56 20.60
C LEU A 277 16.18 45.63 20.86
N LEU A 278 15.81 46.34 19.79
CA LEU A 278 14.66 47.23 19.82
C LEU A 278 13.36 46.44 19.76
N PHE A 279 13.31 45.44 18.88
CA PHE A 279 12.24 44.46 18.78
C PHE A 279 12.83 43.07 18.87
N ASP A 280 12.26 42.25 19.72
CA ASP A 280 12.57 40.83 19.86
C ASP A 280 11.23 40.06 19.84
N VAL A 281 10.84 39.66 18.64
CA VAL A 281 9.62 38.90 18.41
C VAL A 281 10.07 37.55 17.92
N SER A 282 10.14 36.63 18.86
CA SER A 282 10.35 35.18 18.63
C SER A 282 9.04 34.46 18.89
N ASP A 283 8.75 33.40 18.17
CA ASP A 283 7.46 32.67 18.25
C ASP A 283 6.23 33.50 17.88
N VAL A 284 6.34 34.29 16.82
CA VAL A 284 5.20 35.10 16.35
C VAL A 284 4.03 34.22 15.97
N LYS A 285 4.28 33.05 15.31
CA LYS A 285 3.31 32.07 14.84
C LYS A 285 2.08 32.70 14.19
N GLU A 286 2.27 33.76 13.43
CA GLU A 286 1.23 34.47 12.73
C GLU A 286 1.30 34.18 11.23
N ASP A 287 0.17 33.69 10.71
CA ASP A 287 -0.01 33.47 9.28
C ASP A 287 -0.14 34.83 8.58
N VAL A 288 0.78 35.14 7.69
CA VAL A 288 0.71 36.34 6.87
C VAL A 288 0.18 35.95 5.49
N HIS A 289 -1.06 36.36 5.22
CA HIS A 289 -1.75 36.05 3.95
C HIS A 289 -1.01 36.64 2.72
N PRO A 290 -1.29 36.11 1.52
CA PRO A 290 -0.80 36.72 0.27
C PRO A 290 -1.05 38.20 0.21
N GLN A 291 -0.01 38.98 -0.14
CA GLN A 291 -0.03 40.46 -0.18
C GLN A 291 -0.40 41.12 1.18
N GLY A 292 -0.38 40.35 2.24
CA GLY A 292 -0.66 40.83 3.61
C GLY A 292 0.56 41.46 4.29
N LYS A 293 0.30 42.07 5.45
CA LYS A 293 1.33 42.68 6.29
C LYS A 293 1.14 42.25 7.74
N TRP A 294 2.26 42.08 8.40
CA TRP A 294 2.33 42.03 9.86
C TRP A 294 3.00 43.30 10.38
N GLU A 295 2.51 43.89 11.46
CA GLU A 295 3.02 45.13 12.06
C GLU A 295 3.25 44.91 13.57
N SER A 296 4.43 45.32 14.06
CA SER A 296 4.71 45.30 15.49
C SER A 296 3.99 46.43 16.24
N GLU A 297 4.09 46.41 17.55
CA GLU A 297 3.77 47.58 18.37
C GLU A 297 4.75 48.73 18.05
N GLU A 298 4.31 49.98 18.30
CA GLU A 298 5.18 51.15 18.20
C GLU A 298 6.12 51.24 19.42
N ARG A 299 7.38 51.59 19.18
CA ARG A 299 8.38 51.84 20.22
C ARG A 299 9.11 53.13 20.01
N THR A 300 9.45 53.86 21.08
CA THR A 300 10.17 55.12 21.01
C THR A 300 11.67 54.87 21.27
N VAL A 301 12.48 55.46 20.44
CA VAL A 301 13.97 55.43 20.51
C VAL A 301 14.50 56.85 20.58
N MET A 302 15.57 57.04 21.37
CA MET A 302 16.29 58.35 21.43
C MET A 302 17.48 58.33 20.44
N ALA A 303 17.49 59.25 19.50
CA ALA A 303 18.57 59.44 18.54
C ALA A 303 18.58 60.89 18.04
N THR A 304 19.78 61.49 17.88
CA THR A 304 19.95 62.87 17.38
C THR A 304 19.68 63.01 15.89
N ALA A 305 19.57 61.91 15.16
CA ALA A 305 19.21 61.83 13.75
C ALA A 305 18.32 60.59 13.53
N GLU A 306 17.67 60.51 12.38
CA GLU A 306 16.86 59.35 12.00
C GLU A 306 17.69 58.05 12.16
N PRO A 307 17.20 57.08 12.99
CA PRO A 307 17.95 55.88 13.27
C PRO A 307 17.93 54.89 12.10
N ASP A 308 19.08 54.25 11.85
CA ASP A 308 19.22 53.10 10.96
C ASP A 308 19.06 51.77 11.71
N PHE A 309 18.56 50.73 11.05
CA PHE A 309 18.26 49.45 11.66
C PHE A 309 18.90 48.27 10.92
N THR A 310 19.16 47.21 11.67
CA THR A 310 19.51 45.87 11.18
C THR A 310 18.45 44.87 11.59
N TYR A 311 18.15 43.94 10.71
CA TYR A 311 17.08 42.96 10.84
C TYR A 311 17.66 41.56 10.88
N ASP A 312 17.10 40.71 11.76
CA ASP A 312 17.26 39.26 11.75
C ASP A 312 15.86 38.69 11.64
N LEU A 313 15.54 38.11 10.46
CA LEU A 313 14.21 37.70 10.06
C LEU A 313 14.22 36.21 9.67
N SER A 314 13.26 35.47 10.19
CA SER A 314 12.97 34.11 9.78
C SER A 314 11.47 33.97 9.50
N TYR A 315 11.14 33.52 8.33
CA TYR A 315 9.78 33.17 7.89
C TYR A 315 9.83 32.03 6.90
N THR A 316 8.76 31.27 6.78
CA THR A 316 8.68 30.15 5.84
C THR A 316 7.34 30.14 5.11
N VAL A 317 7.32 29.59 3.91
CA VAL A 317 6.09 29.28 3.20
C VAL A 317 5.37 28.17 3.94
N LEU A 318 4.06 28.31 4.18
CA LEU A 318 3.30 27.30 4.87
C LEU A 318 3.27 25.99 4.07
N PRO A 319 3.73 24.86 4.64
CA PRO A 319 3.80 23.57 3.95
C PRO A 319 2.49 22.78 4.07
N ARG A 320 2.14 22.05 3.03
CA ARG A 320 1.10 21.02 3.01
C ARG A 320 1.73 19.68 2.69
N ALA A 321 1.88 18.84 3.70
CA ALA A 321 2.48 17.52 3.57
C ALA A 321 1.42 16.44 3.48
N THR A 322 1.52 15.55 2.48
CA THR A 322 0.63 14.40 2.29
C THR A 322 1.42 13.12 2.11
N ARG A 323 0.80 12.00 2.53
CA ARG A 323 1.36 10.66 2.37
C ARG A 323 0.29 9.74 1.82
N LYS A 324 0.66 8.89 0.87
CA LYS A 324 -0.26 7.93 0.28
C LYS A 324 0.46 6.63 -0.06
N THR A 325 -0.22 5.51 0.14
CA THR A 325 0.17 4.20 -0.40
C THR A 325 -0.97 3.62 -1.22
N GLU A 326 -0.62 2.99 -2.33
CA GLU A 326 -1.49 2.15 -3.14
C GLU A 326 -0.85 0.76 -3.25
N GLY A 327 -1.60 -0.29 -2.94
CA GLY A 327 -1.10 -1.67 -2.99
C GLY A 327 -1.93 -2.55 -3.92
N THR A 328 -1.21 -3.45 -4.61
CA THR A 328 -1.78 -4.55 -5.38
C THR A 328 -1.06 -5.83 -5.00
N LEU A 329 -1.81 -6.76 -4.41
CA LEU A 329 -1.33 -8.05 -3.93
C LEU A 329 -2.00 -9.15 -4.76
N LYS A 330 -1.22 -10.06 -5.30
CA LYS A 330 -1.71 -11.19 -6.08
C LYS A 330 -1.21 -12.50 -5.52
N LEU A 331 -2.10 -13.46 -5.29
CA LEU A 331 -1.71 -14.82 -4.93
C LEU A 331 -1.14 -15.58 -6.12
N GLU A 332 -0.16 -16.45 -5.87
CA GLU A 332 0.25 -17.45 -6.84
C GLU A 332 -0.93 -18.36 -7.22
N GLU A 333 -1.05 -18.67 -8.50
CA GLU A 333 -2.12 -19.50 -8.99
C GLU A 333 -1.92 -20.96 -8.59
N SER A 334 -2.86 -21.53 -7.85
CA SER A 334 -2.93 -22.95 -7.56
C SER A 334 -3.38 -23.77 -8.77
N THR A 335 -3.13 -25.06 -8.75
CA THR A 335 -3.60 -25.99 -9.77
C THR A 335 -4.31 -27.18 -9.14
N PHE A 336 -5.37 -27.63 -9.79
CA PHE A 336 -6.02 -28.91 -9.50
C PHE A 336 -5.31 -30.05 -10.22
N THR A 337 -5.13 -31.17 -9.53
CA THR A 337 -4.72 -32.44 -10.15
C THR A 337 -5.91 -33.37 -10.24
N VAL A 338 -6.03 -34.12 -11.33
CA VAL A 338 -7.15 -35.01 -11.57
C VAL A 338 -6.73 -36.44 -11.33
N VAL A 339 -7.50 -37.15 -10.48
CA VAL A 339 -7.34 -38.59 -10.20
C VAL A 339 -8.23 -39.35 -11.20
N ASP A 340 -7.59 -40.17 -12.02
CA ASP A 340 -8.27 -41.05 -12.95
C ASP A 340 -7.44 -42.30 -13.22
N ALA A 341 -8.09 -43.44 -13.33
CA ALA A 341 -7.42 -44.71 -13.59
C ALA A 341 -8.25 -45.61 -14.50
N GLU A 342 -7.62 -46.10 -15.51
CA GLU A 342 -8.19 -47.13 -16.38
C GLU A 342 -7.80 -48.54 -15.86
N ILE A 343 -8.82 -49.41 -15.72
CA ILE A 343 -8.61 -50.80 -15.33
C ILE A 343 -9.06 -51.67 -16.51
N SER A 344 -8.17 -52.53 -16.96
CA SER A 344 -8.50 -53.53 -17.97
C SER A 344 -8.20 -54.95 -17.43
N LYS A 345 -9.07 -55.89 -17.75
CA LYS A 345 -8.94 -57.27 -17.39
C LYS A 345 -8.98 -58.16 -18.65
N THR A 346 -7.98 -59.00 -18.76
CA THR A 346 -7.90 -59.96 -19.87
C THR A 346 -7.65 -61.36 -19.36
N TYR A 347 -8.11 -62.33 -20.08
CA TYR A 347 -7.92 -63.73 -19.72
C TYR A 347 -7.00 -64.38 -20.75
N SER A 348 -6.24 -65.42 -20.32
CA SER A 348 -5.34 -66.16 -21.19
C SER A 348 -6.06 -66.97 -22.27
N ASN A 349 -7.32 -67.26 -22.08
CA ASN A 349 -8.18 -67.95 -23.05
C ASN A 349 -9.58 -67.32 -23.10
N ASP A 350 -10.10 -67.05 -24.30
CA ASP A 350 -11.46 -66.52 -24.48
C ASP A 350 -12.53 -67.61 -24.47
N THR A 351 -12.15 -68.90 -24.52
CA THR A 351 -13.06 -70.04 -24.60
C THR A 351 -12.69 -71.11 -23.60
N LEU A 352 -13.65 -71.54 -22.77
CA LEU A 352 -13.49 -72.65 -21.83
C LEU A 352 -13.95 -73.93 -22.50
N ARG A 353 -13.20 -75.02 -22.35
CA ARG A 353 -13.58 -76.37 -22.81
C ARG A 353 -14.53 -77.02 -21.84
N SER A 354 -15.67 -77.50 -22.33
CA SER A 354 -16.66 -78.23 -21.51
C SER A 354 -16.02 -79.50 -20.90
N PHE A 355 -16.36 -79.77 -19.64
CA PHE A 355 -16.05 -80.99 -18.89
C PHE A 355 -14.51 -81.22 -18.67
N ARG A 356 -13.70 -80.16 -18.72
CA ARG A 356 -12.26 -80.24 -18.38
C ARG A 356 -11.87 -79.13 -17.41
N GLN A 357 -11.11 -79.48 -16.36
CA GLN A 357 -10.46 -78.50 -15.51
C GLN A 357 -9.37 -77.80 -16.33
N GLN A 358 -9.32 -76.49 -16.36
CA GLN A 358 -8.34 -75.65 -17.03
C GLN A 358 -7.83 -74.60 -16.08
N GLY A 359 -6.52 -74.39 -16.04
CA GLY A 359 -5.96 -73.17 -15.48
C GLY A 359 -6.28 -71.99 -16.39
N LEU A 360 -6.73 -70.91 -15.80
CA LEU A 360 -7.00 -69.62 -16.47
C LEU A 360 -6.19 -68.54 -15.79
N GLU A 361 -5.37 -67.85 -16.53
CA GLU A 361 -4.69 -66.66 -16.04
C GLU A 361 -5.54 -65.41 -16.34
N ALA A 362 -5.79 -64.62 -15.33
CA ALA A 362 -6.40 -63.32 -15.44
C ALA A 362 -5.34 -62.24 -15.27
N ASN A 363 -5.12 -61.45 -16.30
CA ASN A 363 -4.23 -60.28 -16.23
C ASN A 363 -5.05 -59.03 -15.98
N MET A 364 -4.76 -58.36 -14.91
CA MET A 364 -5.37 -57.09 -14.56
C MET A 364 -4.31 -55.97 -14.72
N ILE A 365 -4.57 -55.02 -15.59
CA ILE A 365 -3.71 -53.89 -15.84
C ILE A 365 -4.39 -52.64 -15.33
N VAL A 366 -3.71 -51.93 -14.46
CA VAL A 366 -4.14 -50.60 -13.97
C VAL A 366 -3.20 -49.56 -14.50
N LYS A 367 -3.77 -48.54 -15.15
CA LYS A 367 -3.05 -47.43 -15.72
C LYS A 367 -3.56 -46.12 -15.11
N ASN A 368 -2.67 -45.35 -14.49
CA ASN A 368 -2.98 -43.97 -14.11
C ASN A 368 -3.13 -43.11 -15.36
N THR A 369 -4.31 -42.63 -15.64
CA THR A 369 -4.68 -41.77 -16.77
C THR A 369 -4.88 -40.32 -16.37
N GLY A 370 -4.90 -40.04 -15.05
CA GLY A 370 -5.00 -38.70 -14.50
C GLY A 370 -3.66 -37.98 -14.39
N SER A 371 -3.71 -36.73 -13.92
CA SER A 371 -2.53 -35.89 -13.61
C SER A 371 -2.08 -36.00 -12.16
N ALA A 372 -2.91 -36.57 -11.27
CA ALA A 372 -2.56 -36.80 -9.86
C ALA A 372 -1.72 -38.07 -9.67
N THR A 373 -0.82 -38.05 -8.70
CA THR A 373 -0.13 -39.28 -8.24
C THR A 373 -1.09 -40.10 -7.39
N ILE A 374 -1.30 -41.39 -7.72
CA ILE A 374 -2.11 -42.30 -6.96
C ILE A 374 -1.20 -43.07 -6.02
N ASN A 375 -1.28 -42.78 -4.71
CA ASN A 375 -0.46 -43.43 -3.70
C ASN A 375 -1.08 -44.71 -3.15
N LEU A 376 -2.42 -44.84 -3.21
CA LEU A 376 -3.16 -45.97 -2.73
C LEU A 376 -4.36 -46.27 -3.64
N MET A 377 -4.52 -47.51 -4.06
CA MET A 377 -5.66 -47.97 -4.83
C MET A 377 -6.21 -49.25 -4.24
N ARG A 378 -7.52 -49.33 -4.14
CA ARG A 378 -8.23 -50.55 -3.80
C ARG A 378 -8.93 -51.08 -5.02
N ILE A 379 -8.59 -52.31 -5.41
CA ILE A 379 -9.22 -53.01 -6.55
C ILE A 379 -10.06 -54.14 -5.98
N THR A 380 -11.32 -54.23 -6.41
CA THR A 380 -12.24 -55.33 -6.06
C THR A 380 -12.63 -56.02 -7.35
N ASP A 381 -12.47 -57.33 -7.42
CA ASP A 381 -12.82 -58.16 -8.54
C ASP A 381 -13.82 -59.21 -8.12
N ASP A 382 -14.94 -59.28 -8.82
CA ASP A 382 -15.95 -60.32 -8.63
C ASP A 382 -15.63 -61.54 -9.50
N ILE A 383 -15.22 -62.62 -8.87
CA ILE A 383 -14.93 -63.88 -9.58
C ILE A 383 -16.22 -64.66 -9.78
N PRO A 384 -16.64 -64.96 -11.03
CA PRO A 384 -17.82 -65.77 -11.25
C PRO A 384 -17.72 -67.16 -10.56
N GLY A 385 -18.82 -67.64 -10.02
CA GLY A 385 -18.85 -68.87 -9.22
C GLY A 385 -18.48 -70.15 -9.98
N LEU A 386 -18.12 -70.07 -11.25
CA LEU A 386 -17.56 -71.14 -12.07
C LEU A 386 -16.02 -71.34 -11.87
N PHE A 387 -15.36 -70.40 -11.18
CA PHE A 387 -13.95 -70.43 -10.96
C PHE A 387 -13.62 -70.65 -9.49
N ASP A 388 -12.58 -71.40 -9.23
CA ASP A 388 -11.97 -71.50 -7.89
C ASP A 388 -11.24 -70.15 -7.57
N ALA A 389 -11.05 -69.89 -6.29
CA ALA A 389 -10.26 -68.73 -5.87
C ALA A 389 -8.86 -68.77 -6.48
N PRO A 390 -8.30 -67.62 -6.89
CA PRO A 390 -6.94 -67.53 -7.45
C PRO A 390 -5.92 -67.95 -6.38
N ASP A 391 -4.83 -68.57 -6.87
CA ASP A 391 -3.69 -68.87 -6.03
C ASP A 391 -3.00 -67.55 -5.61
N MET A 392 -3.01 -67.26 -4.32
CA MET A 392 -2.47 -66.00 -3.78
C MET A 392 -0.95 -65.90 -3.97
N ASP A 393 -0.24 -67.04 -4.11
CA ASP A 393 1.23 -67.09 -4.33
C ASP A 393 1.58 -66.66 -5.77
N SER A 394 0.61 -66.58 -6.68
CA SER A 394 0.77 -66.14 -8.07
C SER A 394 0.47 -64.67 -8.33
N MET A 395 0.05 -63.91 -7.29
CA MET A 395 -0.19 -62.48 -7.40
C MET A 395 1.12 -61.72 -7.23
N THR A 396 1.58 -61.00 -8.28
CA THR A 396 2.76 -60.14 -8.27
C THR A 396 2.36 -58.67 -8.33
#